data_e9b30d9823b4a07c23b2702d9dafd018
#
_entry.id   e9b30d9823b4a07c23b2702d9dafd018
#
_cell.length_a   1.000
_cell.length_b   1.000
_cell.length_c   1.000
_cell.angle_alpha   90.00
_cell.angle_beta   90.00
_cell.angle_gamma   90.00
#
_symmetry.space_group_name_H-M   'P 1'
#
loop_
_entity.id
_entity.type
_entity.pdbx_description
1 polymer ?
#
loop_
_entity_poly.entity_id
_entity_poly.type
_entity_poly.pdbx_seq_one_letter_code
_entity_poly.pdbx_strand_id
1 'polypeptide(L)'
;MYWAVDGTVTTFAVVAGATGGDLSNKTIIILGLANLFADGASMSISAYLAAKSEKMGKKTPLSIALWTLVAFVIVWFIPLVPYVFDIGTFQLSCLMTGVAFAGIGILKGYLSKTSAIASGVQTLALGAIAAFIAYGVGAWLAWL
;
A
#
# COMPACT_ATOMS: atom_id res chain seq x y z
N MET A 1 6.44 -11.73 2.26
CA MET A 1 5.58 -11.16 3.32
C MET A 1 5.92 -9.71 3.69
N TYR A 2 7.17 -9.27 3.62
CA TYR A 2 7.56 -7.86 3.81
C TYR A 2 7.02 -6.92 2.72
N TRP A 3 6.89 -7.40 1.50
CA TRP A 3 6.40 -6.67 0.34
C TRP A 3 4.90 -6.29 0.43
N ALA A 4 4.10 -7.04 1.21
CA ALA A 4 2.72 -6.64 1.42
C ALA A 4 2.61 -5.35 2.27
N VAL A 5 3.51 -5.13 3.20
CA VAL A 5 3.59 -3.90 3.99
C VAL A 5 4.15 -2.75 3.16
N ASP A 6 5.16 -3.03 2.34
CA ASP A 6 5.88 -2.05 1.54
C ASP A 6 4.96 -1.29 0.57
N GLY A 7 4.19 -2.00 -0.22
CA GLY A 7 3.27 -1.37 -1.18
C GLY A 7 2.18 -0.50 -0.52
N THR A 8 1.60 -0.91 0.66
CA THR A 8 0.60 -0.05 1.35
C THR A 8 1.25 1.24 1.82
N VAL A 9 2.43 1.12 2.38
CA VAL A 9 3.19 2.27 2.86
C VAL A 9 3.48 3.22 1.70
N THR A 10 3.90 2.72 0.54
CA THR A 10 4.24 3.57 -0.62
C THR A 10 3.03 4.28 -1.20
N THR A 11 1.92 3.59 -1.44
CA THR A 11 0.70 4.24 -1.97
C THR A 11 0.14 5.26 -0.98
N PHE A 12 0.10 4.93 0.31
CA PHE A 12 -0.36 5.87 1.32
C PHE A 12 0.60 7.05 1.50
N ALA A 13 1.91 6.83 1.38
CA ALA A 13 2.90 7.91 1.40
C ALA A 13 2.71 8.87 0.21
N VAL A 14 2.39 8.36 -0.99
CA VAL A 14 2.05 9.20 -2.15
C VAL A 14 0.83 10.07 -1.86
N VAL A 15 -0.24 9.49 -1.30
CA VAL A 15 -1.44 10.24 -0.91
C VAL A 15 -1.13 11.29 0.16
N ALA A 16 -0.37 10.92 1.20
CA ALA A 16 0.00 11.81 2.28
C ALA A 16 0.89 12.98 1.78
N GLY A 17 1.90 12.67 0.95
CA GLY A 17 2.78 13.67 0.37
C GLY A 17 2.05 14.64 -0.54
N ALA A 18 1.19 14.13 -1.41
CA ALA A 18 0.37 14.93 -2.30
C ALA A 18 -0.63 15.83 -1.54
N THR A 19 -1.21 15.32 -0.45
CA THR A 19 -2.08 16.10 0.44
C THR A 19 -1.29 17.16 1.20
N GLY A 20 -0.12 16.82 1.72
CA GLY A 20 0.79 17.78 2.37
C GLY A 20 1.23 18.89 1.42
N GLY A 21 1.41 18.57 0.14
CA GLY A 21 1.72 19.52 -0.94
C GLY A 21 0.52 20.32 -1.46
N ASP A 22 -0.65 20.22 -0.84
CA ASP A 22 -1.91 20.89 -1.23
C ASP A 22 -2.30 20.62 -2.69
N LEU A 23 -2.02 19.41 -3.18
CA LEU A 23 -2.37 19.01 -4.53
C LEU A 23 -3.86 18.70 -4.66
N SER A 24 -4.43 18.95 -5.86
CA SER A 24 -5.83 18.68 -6.13
C SER A 24 -6.18 17.18 -6.01
N ASN A 25 -7.44 16.87 -5.65
CA ASN A 25 -7.94 15.49 -5.57
C ASN A 25 -7.66 14.70 -6.85
N LYS A 26 -7.81 15.33 -8.02
CA LYS A 26 -7.50 14.71 -9.31
C LYS A 26 -6.03 14.32 -9.42
N THR A 27 -5.12 15.16 -8.96
CA THR A 27 -3.68 14.86 -8.97
C THR A 27 -3.35 13.72 -8.02
N ILE A 28 -3.95 13.72 -6.82
CA ILE A 28 -3.79 12.64 -5.83
C ILE A 28 -4.24 11.30 -6.42
N ILE A 29 -5.40 11.26 -7.09
CA ILE A 29 -5.91 10.05 -7.75
C ILE A 29 -4.96 9.57 -8.85
N ILE A 30 -4.51 10.48 -9.72
CA ILE A 30 -3.59 10.12 -10.82
C ILE A 30 -2.29 9.55 -10.28
N LEU A 31 -1.65 10.23 -9.34
CA LEU A 31 -0.38 9.79 -8.75
C LEU A 31 -0.54 8.49 -7.97
N GLY A 32 -1.61 8.37 -7.19
CA GLY A 32 -1.91 7.17 -6.41
C GLY A 32 -2.19 5.97 -7.31
N LEU A 33 -3.00 6.11 -8.37
CA LEU A 33 -3.25 5.03 -9.32
C LEU A 33 -2.00 4.66 -10.12
N ALA A 34 -1.22 5.64 -10.57
CA ALA A 34 0.03 5.38 -11.28
C ALA A 34 1.00 4.56 -10.42
N ASN A 35 1.18 4.96 -9.14
CA ASN A 35 1.98 4.22 -8.18
C ASN A 35 1.43 2.81 -7.94
N LEU A 36 0.12 2.69 -7.72
CA LEU A 36 -0.57 1.42 -7.49
C LEU A 36 -0.30 0.40 -8.61
N PHE A 37 -0.48 0.82 -9.86
CA PHE A 37 -0.26 -0.07 -11.00
C PHE A 37 1.22 -0.36 -11.25
N ALA A 38 2.11 0.60 -11.05
CA ALA A 38 3.55 0.39 -11.20
C ALA A 38 4.08 -0.61 -10.17
N ASP A 39 3.72 -0.43 -8.89
CA ASP A 39 4.11 -1.33 -7.81
C ASP A 39 3.47 -2.72 -8.00
N GLY A 40 2.17 -2.76 -8.35
CA GLY A 40 1.46 -4.01 -8.62
C GLY A 40 2.07 -4.82 -9.76
N ALA A 41 2.46 -4.16 -10.85
CA ALA A 41 3.15 -4.80 -11.97
C ALA A 41 4.54 -5.32 -11.55
N SER A 42 5.32 -4.52 -10.83
CA SER A 42 6.64 -4.91 -10.31
C SER A 42 6.55 -6.14 -9.41
N MET A 43 5.60 -6.14 -8.48
CA MET A 43 5.35 -7.26 -7.56
C MET A 43 4.88 -8.52 -8.28
N SER A 44 3.99 -8.35 -9.28
CA SER A 44 3.49 -9.45 -10.11
C SER A 44 4.61 -10.10 -10.92
N ILE A 45 5.48 -9.30 -11.55
CA ILE A 45 6.65 -9.79 -12.29
C ILE A 45 7.62 -10.51 -11.34
N SER A 46 7.89 -9.94 -10.17
CA SER A 46 8.75 -10.57 -9.16
C SER A 46 8.21 -11.91 -8.69
N ALA A 47 6.89 -12.01 -8.47
CA ALA A 47 6.21 -13.25 -8.10
C ALA A 47 6.28 -14.29 -9.23
N TYR A 48 6.15 -13.87 -10.49
CA TYR A 48 6.33 -14.73 -11.65
C TYR A 48 7.74 -15.32 -11.72
N LEU A 49 8.76 -14.46 -11.60
CA LEU A 49 10.17 -14.88 -11.67
C LEU A 49 10.53 -15.82 -10.52
N ALA A 50 10.10 -15.52 -9.30
CA ALA A 50 10.32 -16.38 -8.14
C ALA A 50 9.68 -17.75 -8.35
N ALA A 51 8.40 -17.80 -8.75
CA ALA A 51 7.70 -19.06 -9.00
C ALA A 51 8.32 -19.88 -10.12
N LYS A 52 8.87 -19.22 -11.15
CA LYS A 52 9.57 -19.88 -12.25
C LYS A 52 10.91 -20.46 -11.79
N SER A 53 11.63 -19.76 -10.92
CA SER A 53 12.95 -20.20 -10.42
C SER A 53 12.85 -21.35 -9.41
N GLU A 54 11.85 -21.33 -8.56
CA GLU A 54 11.69 -22.29 -7.46
C GLU A 54 10.97 -23.59 -7.87
N LYS A 55 10.53 -23.73 -9.14
CA LYS A 55 9.71 -24.85 -9.65
C LYS A 55 8.55 -25.18 -8.69
N MET A 56 7.89 -24.14 -8.16
CA MET A 56 6.85 -24.24 -7.15
C MET A 56 5.63 -25.00 -7.66
N GLY A 57 5.56 -26.31 -7.37
CA GLY A 57 4.36 -27.12 -7.31
C GLY A 57 3.43 -27.11 -8.52
N LYS A 58 2.12 -27.36 -8.26
CA LYS A 58 1.05 -27.49 -9.26
C LYS A 58 0.55 -26.17 -9.87
N LYS A 59 0.94 -25.01 -9.32
CA LYS A 59 0.48 -23.69 -9.82
C LYS A 59 1.41 -23.17 -10.89
N THR A 60 0.85 -22.66 -11.97
CA THR A 60 1.65 -22.03 -13.03
C THR A 60 2.19 -20.68 -12.55
N PRO A 61 3.43 -20.29 -12.89
CA PRO A 61 3.99 -19.00 -12.52
C PRO A 61 3.10 -17.81 -12.90
N LEU A 62 2.44 -17.90 -14.05
CA LEU A 62 1.51 -16.88 -14.52
C LEU A 62 0.29 -16.72 -13.59
N SER A 63 -0.27 -17.84 -13.12
CA SER A 63 -1.38 -17.79 -12.16
C SER A 63 -0.98 -17.11 -10.86
N ILE A 64 0.22 -17.41 -10.35
CA ILE A 64 0.74 -16.75 -9.12
C ILE A 64 0.89 -15.24 -9.35
N ALA A 65 1.46 -14.83 -10.48
CA ALA A 65 1.62 -13.43 -10.84
C ALA A 65 0.28 -12.68 -10.93
N LEU A 66 -0.70 -13.25 -11.61
CA LEU A 66 -2.04 -12.64 -11.76
C LEU A 66 -2.75 -12.49 -10.41
N TRP A 67 -2.73 -13.52 -9.56
CA TRP A 67 -3.32 -13.42 -8.23
C TRP A 67 -2.59 -12.40 -7.35
N THR A 68 -1.27 -12.28 -7.49
CA THR A 68 -0.49 -11.25 -6.79
C THR A 68 -0.91 -9.86 -7.23
N LEU A 69 -1.06 -9.63 -8.54
CA LEU A 69 -1.52 -8.35 -9.08
C LEU A 69 -2.92 -7.98 -8.56
N VAL A 70 -3.87 -8.90 -8.66
CA VAL A 70 -5.26 -8.68 -8.23
C VAL A 70 -5.33 -8.38 -6.73
N ALA A 71 -4.67 -9.20 -5.92
CA ALA A 71 -4.64 -8.99 -4.47
C ALA A 71 -3.99 -7.65 -4.12
N PHE A 72 -2.92 -7.29 -4.81
CA PHE A 72 -2.24 -6.02 -4.66
C PHE A 72 -3.19 -4.86 -4.97
N VAL A 73 -3.79 -4.83 -6.13
CA VAL A 73 -4.68 -3.73 -6.55
C VAL A 73 -5.85 -3.56 -5.58
N ILE A 74 -6.48 -4.64 -5.12
CA ILE A 74 -7.62 -4.57 -4.20
C ILE A 74 -7.22 -3.91 -2.87
N VAL A 75 -6.10 -4.34 -2.29
CA VAL A 75 -5.69 -3.85 -0.96
C VAL A 75 -5.16 -2.41 -1.04
N TRP A 76 -4.37 -2.11 -2.07
CA TRP A 76 -3.71 -0.80 -2.20
C TRP A 76 -4.61 0.30 -2.76
N PHE A 77 -5.76 -0.06 -3.28
CA PHE A 77 -6.80 0.89 -3.67
C PHE A 77 -7.47 1.56 -2.45
N ILE A 78 -7.42 0.95 -1.28
CA ILE A 78 -8.10 1.42 -0.06
C ILE A 78 -7.79 2.89 0.28
N PRO A 79 -6.52 3.36 0.29
CA PRO A 79 -6.23 4.76 0.58
C PRO A 79 -6.83 5.77 -0.42
N LEU A 80 -7.07 5.32 -1.65
CA LEU A 80 -7.60 6.16 -2.73
C LEU A 80 -9.13 6.23 -2.75
N VAL A 81 -9.81 5.29 -2.11
CA VAL A 81 -11.28 5.22 -2.09
C VAL A 81 -11.94 6.56 -1.74
N PRO A 82 -11.56 7.27 -0.67
CA PRO A 82 -12.20 8.53 -0.31
C PRO A 82 -12.07 9.61 -1.40
N TYR A 83 -10.96 9.63 -2.11
CA TYR A 83 -10.69 10.60 -3.18
C TYR A 83 -11.46 10.28 -4.46
N VAL A 84 -11.54 8.98 -4.83
CA VAL A 84 -12.25 8.53 -6.04
C VAL A 84 -13.76 8.77 -5.94
N PHE A 85 -14.33 8.59 -4.74
CA PHE A 85 -15.77 8.80 -4.52
C PHE A 85 -16.12 10.22 -4.07
N ASP A 86 -15.13 11.14 -4.05
CA ASP A 86 -15.28 12.53 -3.62
C ASP A 86 -15.93 12.70 -2.23
N ILE A 87 -15.76 11.67 -1.39
CA ILE A 87 -16.18 11.66 0.03
C ILE A 87 -15.01 12.19 0.89
N GLY A 88 -13.96 12.67 0.20
CA GLY A 88 -12.61 12.62 0.65
C GLY A 88 -12.14 13.74 1.53
N THR A 89 -11.99 13.42 2.79
CA THR A 89 -10.99 14.07 3.64
C THR A 89 -9.78 13.14 3.80
N PHE A 90 -8.58 13.71 3.89
CA PHE A 90 -7.36 12.98 4.23
C PHE A 90 -7.52 12.13 5.50
N GLN A 91 -8.31 12.62 6.46
CA GLN A 91 -8.63 11.91 7.70
C GLN A 91 -9.31 10.56 7.44
N LEU A 92 -10.27 10.51 6.51
CA LEU A 92 -10.94 9.26 6.15
C LEU A 92 -9.97 8.27 5.46
N SER A 93 -9.11 8.77 4.58
CA SER A 93 -8.04 7.96 3.99
C SER A 93 -7.09 7.39 5.05
N CYS A 94 -6.67 8.20 6.03
CA CYS A 94 -5.86 7.74 7.17
C CYS A 94 -6.56 6.64 7.96
N LEU A 95 -7.86 6.80 8.25
CA LEU A 95 -8.63 5.82 9.02
C LEU A 95 -8.76 4.50 8.25
N MET A 96 -9.16 4.55 6.99
CA MET A 96 -9.32 3.35 6.16
C MET A 96 -7.99 2.63 5.96
N THR A 97 -6.92 3.37 5.73
CA THR A 97 -5.57 2.81 5.59
C THR A 97 -5.07 2.22 6.91
N GLY A 98 -5.35 2.88 8.04
CA GLY A 98 -5.01 2.36 9.36
C GLY A 98 -5.70 1.02 9.66
N VAL A 99 -6.98 0.87 9.31
CA VAL A 99 -7.70 -0.40 9.42
C VAL A 99 -7.08 -1.47 8.52
N ALA A 100 -6.71 -1.12 7.29
CA ALA A 100 -6.05 -2.04 6.37
C ALA A 100 -4.67 -2.48 6.91
N PHE A 101 -3.86 -1.56 7.43
CA PHE A 101 -2.56 -1.89 8.06
C PHE A 101 -2.72 -2.80 9.28
N ALA A 102 -3.70 -2.53 10.13
CA ALA A 102 -3.99 -3.39 11.27
C ALA A 102 -4.36 -4.79 10.82
N GLY A 103 -5.25 -4.92 9.83
CA GLY A 103 -5.66 -6.20 9.27
C GLY A 103 -4.50 -6.99 8.66
N ILE A 104 -3.68 -6.35 7.84
CA ILE A 104 -2.49 -6.96 7.23
C ILE A 104 -1.47 -7.37 8.32
N GLY A 105 -1.24 -6.50 9.29
CA GLY A 105 -0.31 -6.78 10.39
C GLY A 105 -0.76 -7.94 11.25
N ILE A 106 -2.05 -8.04 11.58
CA ILE A 106 -2.65 -9.16 12.31
C ILE A 106 -2.52 -10.45 11.51
N LEU A 107 -2.90 -10.42 10.22
CA LEU A 107 -2.78 -11.57 9.33
C LEU A 107 -1.33 -12.05 9.21
N LYS A 108 -0.39 -11.11 9.05
CA LYS A 108 1.05 -11.38 9.04
C LYS A 108 1.50 -12.05 10.33
N GLY A 109 1.09 -11.53 11.49
CA GLY A 109 1.43 -12.09 12.79
C GLY A 109 0.91 -13.52 12.94
N TYR A 110 -0.32 -13.77 12.50
CA TYR A 110 -0.93 -15.10 12.53
C TYR A 110 -0.18 -16.10 11.64
N LEU A 111 0.14 -15.72 10.42
CA LEU A 111 0.86 -16.59 9.47
C LEU A 111 2.33 -16.82 9.86
N SER A 112 2.97 -15.85 10.51
CA SER A 112 4.38 -15.93 10.94
C SER A 112 4.53 -16.58 12.33
N LYS A 113 3.42 -17.04 12.95
CA LYS A 113 3.41 -17.57 14.31
C LYS A 113 4.03 -16.64 15.36
N THR A 114 3.90 -15.34 15.15
CA THR A 114 4.30 -14.27 16.06
C THR A 114 3.06 -13.62 16.67
N SER A 115 3.23 -12.76 17.68
CA SER A 115 2.10 -12.03 18.25
C SER A 115 1.39 -11.18 17.18
N ALA A 116 0.13 -11.52 16.90
CA ALA A 116 -0.68 -10.81 15.90
C ALA A 116 -0.85 -9.32 16.26
N ILE A 117 -1.04 -9.03 17.55
CA ILE A 117 -1.19 -7.66 18.05
C ILE A 117 0.11 -6.89 17.87
N ALA A 118 1.25 -7.46 18.27
CA ALA A 118 2.54 -6.81 18.12
C ALA A 118 2.86 -6.53 16.64
N SER A 119 2.58 -7.48 15.75
CA SER A 119 2.76 -7.32 14.30
C SER A 119 1.82 -6.25 13.72
N GLY A 120 0.58 -6.16 14.19
CA GLY A 120 -0.38 -5.12 13.82
C GLY A 120 0.11 -3.73 14.22
N VAL A 121 0.50 -3.56 15.48
CA VAL A 121 1.04 -2.29 16.01
C VAL A 121 2.31 -1.88 15.27
N GLN A 122 3.22 -2.81 15.01
CA GLN A 122 4.44 -2.53 14.25
C GLN A 122 4.14 -2.04 12.83
N THR A 123 3.19 -2.67 12.14
CA THR A 123 2.80 -2.28 10.77
C THR A 123 2.14 -0.90 10.76
N LEU A 124 1.27 -0.62 11.72
CA LEU A 124 0.66 0.70 11.90
C LEU A 124 1.71 1.78 12.17
N ALA A 125 2.65 1.53 13.07
CA ALA A 125 3.71 2.46 13.41
C ALA A 125 4.59 2.80 12.19
N LEU A 126 4.99 1.79 11.42
CA LEU A 126 5.78 1.99 10.19
C LEU A 126 5.00 2.80 9.15
N GLY A 127 3.73 2.48 8.94
CA GLY A 127 2.86 3.23 8.03
C GLY A 127 2.66 4.68 8.46
N ALA A 128 2.46 4.92 9.76
CA ALA A 128 2.30 6.26 10.31
C ALA A 128 3.58 7.10 10.16
N ILE A 129 4.75 6.53 10.44
CA ILE A 129 6.05 7.21 10.27
C ILE A 129 6.26 7.58 8.81
N ALA A 130 6.04 6.66 7.88
CA ALA A 130 6.19 6.91 6.46
C ALA A 130 5.25 8.01 5.96
N ALA A 131 3.98 7.98 6.39
CA ALA A 131 3.00 9.00 6.05
C ALA A 131 3.36 10.37 6.61
N PHE A 132 3.84 10.42 7.85
CA PHE A 132 4.26 11.67 8.48
C PHE A 132 5.45 12.30 7.74
N ILE A 133 6.44 11.49 7.37
CA ILE A 133 7.60 11.95 6.59
C ILE A 133 7.13 12.46 5.22
N ALA A 134 6.29 11.69 4.51
CA ALA A 134 5.81 12.04 3.18
C ALA A 134 4.97 13.32 3.20
N TYR A 135 4.06 13.45 4.18
CA TYR A 135 3.26 14.66 4.38
C TYR A 135 4.16 15.88 4.66
N GLY A 136 5.15 15.74 5.54
CA GLY A 136 6.09 16.78 5.87
C GLY A 136 6.92 17.24 4.67
N VAL A 137 7.38 16.29 3.84
CA VAL A 137 8.10 16.61 2.59
C VAL A 137 7.18 17.36 1.62
N GLY A 138 5.94 16.89 1.44
CA GLY A 138 4.95 17.56 0.60
C GLY A 138 4.68 18.99 1.06
N ALA A 139 4.40 19.16 2.34
CA ALA A 139 4.17 20.47 2.95
C ALA A 139 5.39 21.40 2.81
N TRP A 140 6.60 20.88 2.98
CA TRP A 140 7.82 21.66 2.80
C TRP A 140 8.00 22.12 1.35
N LEU A 141 7.77 21.23 0.38
CA LEU A 141 7.88 21.57 -1.04
C LEU A 141 6.80 22.53 -1.52
N ALA A 142 5.63 22.55 -0.89
CA ALA A 142 4.56 23.51 -1.20
C ALA A 142 4.92 24.95 -0.82
N TRP A 143 5.96 25.17 -0.01
CA TRP A 143 6.46 26.48 0.38
C TRP A 143 7.56 27.03 -0.56
N LEU A 144 8.08 26.19 -1.47
CA LEU A 144 9.08 26.58 -2.47
C LEU A 144 8.44 27.14 -3.74
#